data_0590b0a86ffab4331adccbd617088451
#
_entry.id   0590b0a86ffab4331adccbd617088451
#
_cell.length_a   1.000
_cell.length_b   1.000
_cell.length_c   1.000
_cell.angle_alpha   90.00
_cell.angle_beta   90.00
_cell.angle_gamma   90.00
#
_symmetry.space_group_name_H-M   'P 1'
#
loop_
_entity.id
_entity.type
_entity.pdbx_description
1 polymer ?
#
loop_
_entity_poly.entity_id
_entity_poly.type
_entity_poly.pdbx_seq_one_letter_code
_entity_poly.pdbx_strand_id
1 'polypeptide(L)'
;MLGFTFFSASMSVGAKLGIGLDLGGFIAAVSIGGAILATFTGALAYVGAKTGMGVDELARHSFGRFGSFLPSFLIAFTQMGWFGVGVAMFAIPTAEILNINPWPIVLIAGGLMTASAYYGIKAIEIVSFISVPLIAGLGTYSMVTATVDGGGLTRIFANTNGMPVMVGVGLVVGSFISGGSATPNFTRFAGSAKSAVITTVIAFLLGNTLMFSFGAVGGAFTGKDDIFYVMIAQGLAIPALIVLGANIWTTNNNALYTTGLGFANMTKRPKKPLVIIAGILGTLCALWLYDNFVGWLSFLNATLPPIGTVLVADYFANRRAYQAIVEAVETGRISAADTSNTSATRAVAWPAVIAVAAGALVGWTIPVGIASLNAIVATLAVFFAGRGVVAKMK
;
A
#
# COMPACT_ATOMS: atom_id res chain seq x y z
N MET A 1 8.82 4.42 8.27
CA MET A 1 8.62 3.21 7.42
C MET A 1 8.10 2.01 8.22
N LEU A 2 8.71 1.60 9.34
CA LEU A 2 8.18 0.48 10.14
C LEU A 2 6.71 0.67 10.54
N GLY A 3 6.34 1.82 11.10
CA GLY A 3 4.94 2.10 11.44
C GLY A 3 3.97 2.05 10.26
N PHE A 4 4.49 2.22 9.03
CA PHE A 4 3.69 2.11 7.82
C PHE A 4 3.45 0.64 7.40
N THR A 5 4.39 -0.27 7.69
CA THR A 5 4.27 -1.70 7.35
C THR A 5 3.61 -2.54 8.45
N PHE A 6 3.54 -2.04 9.68
CA PHE A 6 2.78 -2.65 10.77
C PHE A 6 1.29 -2.29 10.61
N PHE A 7 0.61 -3.04 9.77
CA PHE A 7 -0.74 -2.79 9.33
C PHE A 7 -1.67 -3.98 9.61
N SER A 8 -2.76 -3.76 10.36
CA SER A 8 -3.70 -4.81 10.75
C SER A 8 -4.31 -5.55 9.56
N ALA A 9 -4.57 -4.87 8.43
CA ALA A 9 -5.07 -5.55 7.24
C ALA A 9 -4.06 -6.55 6.65
N SER A 10 -2.74 -6.36 6.85
CA SER A 10 -1.74 -7.38 6.49
C SER A 10 -1.88 -8.61 7.37
N MET A 11 -2.29 -8.48 8.63
CA MET A 11 -2.60 -9.63 9.49
C MET A 11 -3.85 -10.37 8.99
N SER A 12 -4.89 -9.68 8.52
CA SER A 12 -6.07 -10.33 7.91
C SER A 12 -5.71 -11.04 6.61
N VAL A 13 -4.85 -10.46 5.77
CA VAL A 13 -4.28 -11.18 4.62
C VAL A 13 -3.50 -12.42 5.08
N GLY A 14 -2.69 -12.28 6.13
CA GLY A 14 -1.99 -13.40 6.77
C GLY A 14 -2.95 -14.50 7.20
N ALA A 15 -4.07 -14.17 7.86
CA ALA A 15 -5.08 -15.14 8.29
C ALA A 15 -5.65 -15.93 7.10
N LYS A 16 -5.97 -15.25 5.98
CA LYS A 16 -6.39 -15.91 4.74
C LYS A 16 -5.31 -16.85 4.18
N LEU A 17 -4.05 -16.46 4.23
CA LEU A 17 -2.93 -17.29 3.79
C LEU A 17 -2.76 -18.53 4.70
N GLY A 18 -2.94 -18.36 6.02
CA GLY A 18 -2.82 -19.47 6.99
C GLY A 18 -3.91 -20.53 6.81
N ILE A 19 -5.11 -20.12 6.43
CA ILE A 19 -6.20 -21.08 6.10
C ILE A 19 -5.96 -21.70 4.71
N GLY A 20 -5.43 -20.92 3.78
CA GLY A 20 -5.30 -21.33 2.39
C GLY A 20 -4.10 -22.18 2.06
N LEU A 21 -2.99 -21.99 2.75
CA LEU A 21 -1.68 -22.57 2.42
C LEU A 21 -1.15 -23.44 3.56
N ASP A 22 -0.44 -24.50 3.21
CA ASP A 22 0.41 -25.20 4.16
C ASP A 22 1.61 -24.33 4.58
N LEU A 23 2.36 -24.78 5.58
CA LEU A 23 3.48 -23.99 6.12
C LEU A 23 4.52 -23.67 5.07
N GLY A 24 4.85 -24.62 4.18
CA GLY A 24 5.80 -24.41 3.09
C GLY A 24 5.29 -23.38 2.06
N GLY A 25 4.03 -23.51 1.65
CA GLY A 25 3.36 -22.58 0.74
C GLY A 25 3.23 -21.18 1.33
N PHE A 26 2.92 -21.06 2.63
CA PHE A 26 2.90 -19.78 3.34
C PHE A 26 4.28 -19.10 3.32
N ILE A 27 5.33 -19.81 3.73
CA ILE A 27 6.70 -19.28 3.72
C ILE A 27 7.10 -18.85 2.31
N ALA A 28 6.81 -19.66 1.30
CA ALA A 28 7.09 -19.34 -0.10
C ALA A 28 6.34 -18.10 -0.56
N ALA A 29 5.03 -17.99 -0.29
CA ALA A 29 4.20 -16.86 -0.69
C ALA A 29 4.68 -15.55 -0.06
N VAL A 30 4.96 -15.55 1.24
CA VAL A 30 5.43 -14.34 1.96
C VAL A 30 6.86 -13.97 1.54
N SER A 31 7.75 -14.95 1.34
CA SER A 31 9.13 -14.68 0.91
C SER A 31 9.18 -14.10 -0.50
N ILE A 32 8.47 -14.69 -1.45
CA ILE A 32 8.43 -14.21 -2.86
C ILE A 32 7.73 -12.86 -2.93
N GLY A 33 6.52 -12.74 -2.36
CA GLY A 33 5.76 -11.50 -2.36
C GLY A 33 6.46 -10.37 -1.61
N GLY A 34 7.09 -10.68 -0.47
CA GLY A 34 7.92 -9.75 0.30
C GLY A 34 9.14 -9.27 -0.47
N ALA A 35 9.84 -10.16 -1.19
CA ALA A 35 10.97 -9.79 -2.05
C ALA A 35 10.55 -8.87 -3.21
N ILE A 36 9.41 -9.13 -3.84
CA ILE A 36 8.83 -8.27 -4.88
C ILE A 36 8.54 -6.88 -4.32
N LEU A 37 7.82 -6.82 -3.19
CA LEU A 37 7.49 -5.56 -2.53
C LEU A 37 8.75 -4.79 -2.09
N ALA A 38 9.70 -5.45 -1.44
CA ALA A 38 10.93 -4.83 -0.97
C ALA A 38 11.77 -4.25 -2.12
N THR A 39 11.87 -4.98 -3.24
CA THR A 39 12.59 -4.52 -4.43
C THR A 39 11.87 -3.31 -5.07
N PHE A 40 10.58 -3.42 -5.27
CA PHE A 40 9.75 -2.37 -5.86
C PHE A 40 9.77 -1.09 -5.02
N THR A 41 9.51 -1.21 -3.72
CA THR A 41 9.48 -0.06 -2.80
C THR A 41 10.88 0.49 -2.52
N GLY A 42 11.91 -0.36 -2.47
CA GLY A 42 13.30 0.05 -2.35
C GLY A 42 13.77 0.90 -3.54
N ALA A 43 13.38 0.52 -4.76
CA ALA A 43 13.66 1.31 -5.95
C ALA A 43 12.95 2.68 -5.91
N LEU A 44 11.68 2.71 -5.53
CA LEU A 44 10.92 3.95 -5.35
C LEU A 44 11.47 4.82 -4.21
N ALA A 45 11.91 4.20 -3.11
CA ALA A 45 12.57 4.89 -2.00
C ALA A 45 13.86 5.57 -2.44
N TYR A 46 14.66 4.89 -3.25
CA TYR A 46 15.88 5.45 -3.83
C TYR A 46 15.57 6.70 -4.67
N VAL A 47 14.58 6.59 -5.57
CA VAL A 47 14.18 7.71 -6.43
C VAL A 47 13.66 8.88 -5.60
N GLY A 48 12.73 8.64 -4.67
CA GLY A 48 12.19 9.68 -3.80
C GLY A 48 13.25 10.42 -2.99
N ALA A 49 14.18 9.67 -2.37
CA ALA A 49 15.26 10.26 -1.57
C ALA A 49 16.32 10.99 -2.42
N LYS A 50 16.61 10.51 -3.63
CA LYS A 50 17.58 11.16 -4.54
C LYS A 50 17.05 12.43 -5.18
N THR A 51 15.76 12.53 -5.37
CA THR A 51 15.13 13.67 -6.05
C THR A 51 14.50 14.68 -5.10
N GLY A 52 14.22 14.28 -3.85
CA GLY A 52 13.41 15.07 -2.93
C GLY A 52 11.95 15.22 -3.36
N MET A 53 11.51 14.44 -4.36
CA MET A 53 10.19 14.55 -4.99
C MET A 53 9.23 13.48 -4.45
N GLY A 54 7.97 13.87 -4.26
CA GLY A 54 6.88 12.94 -4.04
C GLY A 54 6.38 12.32 -5.36
N VAL A 55 5.42 11.39 -5.22
CA VAL A 55 4.87 10.65 -6.37
C VAL A 55 4.29 11.57 -7.44
N ASP A 56 3.51 12.58 -7.04
CA ASP A 56 2.84 13.49 -8.00
C ASP A 56 3.84 14.36 -8.76
N GLU A 57 4.92 14.76 -8.12
CA GLU A 57 6.01 15.50 -8.74
C GLU A 57 6.76 14.61 -9.73
N LEU A 58 7.16 13.39 -9.31
CA LEU A 58 7.76 12.39 -10.19
C LEU A 58 6.84 12.06 -11.38
N ALA A 59 5.55 11.91 -11.13
CA ALA A 59 4.57 11.62 -12.18
C ALA A 59 4.48 12.74 -13.22
N ARG A 60 4.60 14.01 -12.83
CA ARG A 60 4.63 15.11 -13.79
C ARG A 60 5.84 15.07 -14.71
N HIS A 61 7.00 14.62 -14.20
CA HIS A 61 8.20 14.43 -15.02
C HIS A 61 8.05 13.25 -15.99
N SER A 62 7.56 12.11 -15.49
CA SER A 62 7.49 10.87 -16.26
C SER A 62 6.33 10.83 -17.24
N PHE A 63 5.16 11.37 -16.86
CA PHE A 63 3.91 11.29 -17.64
C PHE A 63 3.54 12.61 -18.35
N GLY A 64 4.17 13.72 -17.97
CA GLY A 64 3.79 15.05 -18.43
C GLY A 64 2.71 15.68 -17.55
N ARG A 65 2.40 16.97 -17.83
CA ARG A 65 1.51 17.79 -17.00
C ARG A 65 0.12 17.17 -16.78
N PHE A 66 -0.54 16.73 -17.85
CA PHE A 66 -1.86 16.13 -17.79
C PHE A 66 -1.79 14.59 -17.65
N GLY A 67 -0.77 13.96 -18.25
CA GLY A 67 -0.55 12.51 -18.11
C GLY A 67 -0.35 12.09 -16.66
N SER A 68 0.20 12.95 -15.80
CA SER A 68 0.36 12.69 -14.36
C SER A 68 -0.97 12.49 -13.60
N PHE A 69 -2.09 12.90 -14.19
CA PHE A 69 -3.41 12.69 -13.57
C PHE A 69 -3.75 11.20 -13.44
N LEU A 70 -3.28 10.36 -14.37
CA LEU A 70 -3.50 8.93 -14.32
C LEU A 70 -2.89 8.28 -13.06
N PRO A 71 -1.56 8.37 -12.80
CA PRO A 71 -0.98 7.83 -11.58
C PRO A 71 -1.53 8.50 -10.31
N SER A 72 -1.75 9.82 -10.30
CA SER A 72 -2.33 10.51 -9.16
C SER A 72 -3.75 10.01 -8.84
N PHE A 73 -4.59 9.80 -9.86
CA PHE A 73 -5.92 9.24 -9.69
C PHE A 73 -5.88 7.82 -9.14
N LEU A 74 -5.12 6.93 -9.78
CA LEU A 74 -5.07 5.53 -9.38
C LEU A 74 -4.55 5.36 -7.95
N ILE A 75 -3.49 6.08 -7.57
CA ILE A 75 -2.97 6.02 -6.21
C ILE A 75 -3.96 6.63 -5.21
N ALA A 76 -4.54 7.81 -5.50
CA ALA A 76 -5.51 8.44 -4.63
C ALA A 76 -6.78 7.59 -4.45
N PHE A 77 -7.32 7.05 -5.54
CA PHE A 77 -8.50 6.18 -5.52
C PHE A 77 -8.24 4.91 -4.71
N THR A 78 -7.08 4.28 -4.90
CA THR A 78 -6.75 3.04 -4.17
C THR A 78 -6.47 3.30 -2.68
N GLN A 79 -5.90 4.43 -2.33
CA GLN A 79 -5.74 4.82 -0.92
C GLN A 79 -7.08 5.18 -0.26
N MET A 80 -7.99 5.81 -0.99
CA MET A 80 -9.38 6.02 -0.52
C MET A 80 -10.09 4.67 -0.29
N GLY A 81 -9.88 3.70 -1.17
CA GLY A 81 -10.40 2.34 -0.98
C GLY A 81 -9.84 1.67 0.26
N TRP A 82 -8.52 1.78 0.52
CA TRP A 82 -7.92 1.28 1.75
C TRP A 82 -8.48 1.94 3.01
N PHE A 83 -8.77 3.24 2.95
CA PHE A 83 -9.47 3.91 4.03
C PHE A 83 -10.83 3.25 4.30
N GLY A 84 -11.62 3.01 3.27
CA GLY A 84 -12.92 2.32 3.40
C GLY A 84 -12.80 0.91 3.97
N VAL A 85 -11.87 0.10 3.45
CA VAL A 85 -11.56 -1.23 3.99
C VAL A 85 -11.22 -1.16 5.47
N GLY A 86 -10.34 -0.25 5.88
CA GLY A 86 -9.94 -0.09 7.28
C GLY A 86 -11.12 0.33 8.19
N VAL A 87 -12.00 1.23 7.72
CA VAL A 87 -13.22 1.58 8.45
C VAL A 87 -14.09 0.35 8.70
N ALA A 88 -14.33 -0.46 7.66
CA ALA A 88 -15.16 -1.68 7.78
C ALA A 88 -14.50 -2.74 8.66
N MET A 89 -13.18 -2.96 8.54
CA MET A 89 -12.43 -3.90 9.37
C MET A 89 -12.52 -3.59 10.86
N PHE A 90 -12.66 -2.33 11.24
CA PHE A 90 -12.91 -1.95 12.62
C PHE A 90 -14.40 -2.03 12.99
N ALA A 91 -15.26 -1.55 12.10
CA ALA A 91 -16.69 -1.36 12.39
C ALA A 91 -17.47 -2.68 12.47
N ILE A 92 -17.18 -3.63 11.59
CA ILE A 92 -17.95 -4.89 11.51
C ILE A 92 -17.75 -5.72 12.78
N PRO A 93 -16.52 -6.07 13.23
CA PRO A 93 -16.34 -6.83 14.47
C PRO A 93 -16.82 -6.07 15.71
N THR A 94 -16.68 -4.74 15.72
CA THR A 94 -17.17 -3.91 16.82
C THR A 94 -18.69 -3.99 16.92
N ALA A 95 -19.41 -3.91 15.80
CA ALA A 95 -20.85 -3.99 15.74
C ALA A 95 -21.37 -5.38 16.16
N GLU A 96 -20.67 -6.45 15.78
CA GLU A 96 -21.00 -7.82 16.22
C GLU A 96 -20.84 -7.99 17.73
N ILE A 97 -19.76 -7.48 18.32
CA ILE A 97 -19.57 -7.53 19.78
C ILE A 97 -20.69 -6.76 20.51
N LEU A 98 -21.13 -5.63 19.95
CA LEU A 98 -22.21 -4.81 20.51
C LEU A 98 -23.61 -5.31 20.13
N ASN A 99 -23.71 -6.32 19.27
CA ASN A 99 -24.94 -6.86 18.73
C ASN A 99 -25.84 -5.78 18.09
N ILE A 100 -25.24 -4.92 17.26
CA ILE A 100 -25.92 -3.83 16.53
C ILE A 100 -25.59 -3.89 15.04
N ASN A 101 -26.35 -3.12 14.23
CA ASN A 101 -26.04 -2.95 12.82
C ASN A 101 -24.65 -2.26 12.63
N PRO A 102 -23.80 -2.66 11.66
CA PRO A 102 -22.47 -2.07 11.48
C PRO A 102 -22.50 -0.60 10.98
N TRP A 103 -23.53 -0.14 10.30
CA TRP A 103 -23.58 1.20 9.72
C TRP A 103 -23.35 2.35 10.71
N PRO A 104 -23.95 2.38 11.92
CA PRO A 104 -23.66 3.41 12.91
C PRO A 104 -22.16 3.49 13.26
N ILE A 105 -21.51 2.33 13.44
CA ILE A 105 -20.06 2.28 13.75
C ILE A 105 -19.23 2.71 12.53
N VAL A 106 -19.61 2.30 11.31
CA VAL A 106 -18.96 2.75 10.06
C VAL A 106 -18.99 4.27 9.94
N LEU A 107 -20.15 4.89 10.16
CA LEU A 107 -20.29 6.34 10.04
C LEU A 107 -19.52 7.08 11.14
N ILE A 108 -19.58 6.63 12.38
CA ILE A 108 -18.86 7.24 13.51
C ILE A 108 -17.34 7.09 13.28
N ALA A 109 -16.84 5.87 13.06
CA ALA A 109 -15.41 5.62 12.88
C ALA A 109 -14.88 6.34 11.63
N GLY A 110 -15.58 6.24 10.50
CA GLY A 110 -15.20 6.92 9.26
C GLY A 110 -15.17 8.45 9.41
N GLY A 111 -16.18 9.01 10.10
CA GLY A 111 -16.23 10.44 10.40
C GLY A 111 -15.09 10.91 11.31
N LEU A 112 -14.81 10.18 12.39
CA LEU A 112 -13.73 10.52 13.32
C LEU A 112 -12.34 10.37 12.69
N MET A 113 -12.11 9.29 11.92
CA MET A 113 -10.86 9.08 11.18
C MET A 113 -10.67 10.16 10.12
N THR A 114 -11.73 10.56 9.41
CA THR A 114 -11.69 11.66 8.44
C THR A 114 -11.37 12.99 9.11
N ALA A 115 -12.03 13.30 10.24
CA ALA A 115 -11.78 14.51 11.01
C ALA A 115 -10.33 14.58 11.50
N SER A 116 -9.78 13.46 12.01
CA SER A 116 -8.37 13.42 12.45
C SER A 116 -7.40 13.61 11.29
N ALA A 117 -7.66 13.03 10.11
CA ALA A 117 -6.84 13.22 8.92
C ALA A 117 -6.85 14.67 8.41
N TYR A 118 -7.95 15.39 8.61
CA TYR A 118 -8.06 16.81 8.27
C TYR A 118 -7.13 17.68 9.10
N TYR A 119 -6.96 17.39 10.40
CA TYR A 119 -6.11 18.18 11.30
C TYR A 119 -4.61 17.88 11.18
N GLY A 120 -4.21 16.77 10.56
CA GLY A 120 -2.85 16.54 10.07
C GLY A 120 -2.00 15.53 10.83
N ILE A 121 -0.75 15.40 10.36
CA ILE A 121 0.18 14.29 10.60
C ILE A 121 0.70 14.18 12.05
N LYS A 122 0.79 15.27 12.83
CA LYS A 122 1.42 15.24 14.16
C LYS A 122 0.74 14.30 15.16
N ALA A 123 -0.59 14.24 15.16
CA ALA A 123 -1.33 13.33 16.03
C ALA A 123 -1.13 11.86 15.62
N ILE A 124 -0.97 11.60 14.32
CA ILE A 124 -0.74 10.28 13.75
C ILE A 124 0.60 9.71 14.21
N GLU A 125 1.63 10.53 14.24
CA GLU A 125 2.99 10.13 14.65
C GLU A 125 3.01 9.59 16.08
N ILE A 126 2.37 10.30 17.00
CA ILE A 126 2.28 9.90 18.42
C ILE A 126 1.52 8.58 18.58
N VAL A 127 0.35 8.45 17.94
CA VAL A 127 -0.47 7.23 18.02
C VAL A 127 0.24 6.05 17.37
N SER A 128 0.95 6.26 16.23
CA SER A 128 1.75 5.22 15.60
C SER A 128 2.90 4.75 16.48
N PHE A 129 3.56 5.66 17.21
CA PHE A 129 4.66 5.30 18.09
C PHE A 129 4.21 4.38 19.24
N ILE A 130 2.97 4.52 19.68
CA ILE A 130 2.37 3.67 20.72
C ILE A 130 1.78 2.39 20.11
N SER A 131 1.04 2.50 19.01
CA SER A 131 0.30 1.38 18.43
C SER A 131 1.21 0.31 17.83
N VAL A 132 2.38 0.66 17.26
CA VAL A 132 3.31 -0.32 16.66
C VAL A 132 3.88 -1.31 17.68
N PRO A 133 4.44 -0.90 18.84
CA PRO A 133 4.83 -1.85 19.87
C PRO A 133 3.67 -2.69 20.41
N LEU A 134 2.49 -2.07 20.58
CA LEU A 134 1.32 -2.77 21.08
C LEU A 134 0.82 -3.85 20.11
N ILE A 135 0.74 -3.55 18.80
CA ILE A 135 0.34 -4.55 17.80
C ILE A 135 1.39 -5.66 17.67
N ALA A 136 2.68 -5.34 17.77
CA ALA A 136 3.74 -6.34 17.78
C ALA A 136 3.60 -7.25 19.00
N GLY A 137 3.37 -6.70 20.18
CA GLY A 137 3.17 -7.46 21.41
C GLY A 137 1.91 -8.35 21.36
N LEU A 138 0.77 -7.77 20.96
CA LEU A 138 -0.49 -8.50 20.85
C LEU A 138 -0.43 -9.59 19.77
N GLY A 139 0.15 -9.28 18.62
CA GLY A 139 0.34 -10.26 17.53
C GLY A 139 1.27 -11.40 17.92
N THR A 140 2.37 -11.08 18.62
CA THR A 140 3.28 -12.12 19.13
C THR A 140 2.58 -13.01 20.17
N TYR A 141 1.85 -12.42 21.11
CA TYR A 141 1.08 -13.18 22.11
C TYR A 141 0.07 -14.10 21.42
N SER A 142 -0.74 -13.59 20.50
CA SER A 142 -1.71 -14.37 19.73
C SER A 142 -1.04 -15.52 18.96
N MET A 143 0.08 -15.25 18.29
CA MET A 143 0.83 -16.24 17.53
C MET A 143 1.43 -17.35 18.43
N VAL A 144 2.03 -16.98 19.57
CA VAL A 144 2.61 -17.94 20.51
C VAL A 144 1.52 -18.82 21.12
N THR A 145 0.43 -18.23 21.59
CA THR A 145 -0.71 -18.97 22.15
C THR A 145 -1.28 -19.94 21.12
N ALA A 146 -1.56 -19.48 19.89
CA ALA A 146 -2.05 -20.35 18.81
C ALA A 146 -1.09 -21.50 18.51
N THR A 147 0.23 -21.25 18.55
CA THR A 147 1.25 -22.29 18.29
C THR A 147 1.27 -23.33 19.40
N VAL A 148 1.22 -22.90 20.66
CA VAL A 148 1.26 -23.81 21.82
C VAL A 148 -0.02 -24.62 21.89
N ASP A 149 -1.18 -23.99 21.86
CA ASP A 149 -2.49 -24.63 21.99
C ASP A 149 -2.80 -25.53 20.78
N GLY A 150 -2.30 -25.17 19.61
CA GLY A 150 -2.44 -25.95 18.36
C GLY A 150 -1.48 -27.13 18.23
N GLY A 151 -0.55 -27.29 19.17
CA GLY A 151 0.44 -28.39 19.15
C GLY A 151 1.56 -28.23 18.13
N GLY A 152 1.90 -26.97 17.79
CA GLY A 152 3.01 -26.60 16.92
C GLY A 152 2.61 -26.20 15.51
N LEU A 153 3.49 -25.47 14.83
CA LEU A 153 3.23 -24.89 13.49
C LEU A 153 2.86 -25.96 12.46
N THR A 154 3.56 -27.05 12.41
CA THR A 154 3.30 -28.13 11.43
C THR A 154 1.87 -28.66 11.56
N ARG A 155 1.36 -28.77 12.78
CA ARG A 155 0.02 -29.30 13.05
C ARG A 155 -1.06 -28.32 12.68
N ILE A 156 -0.92 -27.06 13.03
CA ILE A 156 -1.94 -26.03 12.73
C ILE A 156 -2.04 -25.72 11.23
N PHE A 157 -0.94 -25.85 10.48
CA PHE A 157 -0.92 -25.70 9.02
C PHE A 157 -1.20 -27.00 8.24
N ALA A 158 -1.59 -28.10 8.92
CA ALA A 158 -1.87 -29.37 8.24
C ALA A 158 -3.19 -29.38 7.45
N ASN A 159 -4.19 -28.62 7.91
CA ASN A 159 -5.51 -28.55 7.27
C ASN A 159 -5.64 -27.22 6.51
N THR A 160 -5.57 -27.29 5.19
CA THR A 160 -5.64 -26.10 4.33
C THR A 160 -6.73 -26.21 3.28
N ASN A 161 -7.20 -25.08 2.76
CA ASN A 161 -8.19 -25.02 1.67
C ASN A 161 -7.57 -25.23 0.27
N GLY A 162 -6.25 -25.50 0.19
CA GLY A 162 -5.57 -25.79 -1.08
C GLY A 162 -5.37 -24.58 -2.00
N MET A 163 -5.16 -23.39 -1.44
CA MET A 163 -4.87 -22.19 -2.21
C MET A 163 -3.57 -22.37 -3.02
N PRO A 164 -3.55 -22.02 -4.32
CA PRO A 164 -2.30 -22.00 -5.08
C PRO A 164 -1.31 -20.97 -4.50
N VAL A 165 -0.04 -21.32 -4.35
CA VAL A 165 1.00 -20.42 -3.78
C VAL A 165 1.07 -19.09 -4.54
N MET A 166 0.92 -19.09 -5.88
CA MET A 166 0.94 -17.86 -6.69
C MET A 166 -0.22 -16.91 -6.38
N VAL A 167 -1.38 -17.43 -5.98
CA VAL A 167 -2.50 -16.63 -5.48
C VAL A 167 -2.10 -15.98 -4.15
N GLY A 168 -1.48 -16.74 -3.25
CA GLY A 168 -0.93 -16.21 -1.99
C GLY A 168 0.09 -15.11 -2.22
N VAL A 169 1.04 -15.27 -3.16
CA VAL A 169 1.98 -14.22 -3.57
C VAL A 169 1.23 -12.97 -4.03
N GLY A 170 0.20 -13.13 -4.85
CA GLY A 170 -0.65 -12.03 -5.31
C GLY A 170 -1.33 -11.27 -4.16
N LEU A 171 -1.85 -11.98 -3.16
CA LEU A 171 -2.45 -11.36 -1.97
C LEU A 171 -1.40 -10.58 -1.15
N VAL A 172 -0.20 -11.15 -0.95
CA VAL A 172 0.91 -10.46 -0.27
C VAL A 172 1.28 -9.17 -0.99
N VAL A 173 1.49 -9.22 -2.31
CA VAL A 173 1.83 -8.03 -3.10
C VAL A 173 0.68 -7.03 -3.11
N GLY A 174 -0.55 -7.50 -3.40
CA GLY A 174 -1.75 -6.67 -3.47
C GLY A 174 -2.05 -5.92 -2.17
N SER A 175 -1.75 -6.54 -1.02
CA SER A 175 -2.02 -5.95 0.29
C SER A 175 -1.26 -4.64 0.53
N PHE A 176 -0.12 -4.44 -0.11
CA PHE A 176 0.72 -3.27 0.16
C PHE A 176 1.18 -2.50 -1.08
N ILE A 177 0.92 -2.97 -2.30
CA ILE A 177 1.44 -2.34 -3.52
C ILE A 177 0.95 -0.89 -3.69
N SER A 178 -0.25 -0.57 -3.24
CA SER A 178 -0.79 0.79 -3.26
C SER A 178 0.02 1.72 -2.36
N GLY A 179 0.23 1.32 -1.10
CA GLY A 179 1.10 2.04 -0.17
C GLY A 179 2.55 2.04 -0.64
N GLY A 180 3.02 0.93 -1.18
CA GLY A 180 4.35 0.79 -1.78
C GLY A 180 4.59 1.78 -2.92
N SER A 181 3.59 1.99 -3.78
CA SER A 181 3.67 2.99 -4.86
C SER A 181 3.75 4.42 -4.33
N ALA A 182 3.24 4.68 -3.13
CA ALA A 182 3.31 5.99 -2.46
C ALA A 182 4.62 6.23 -1.69
N THR A 183 5.56 5.28 -1.68
CA THR A 183 6.85 5.36 -0.97
C THR A 183 7.59 6.69 -1.16
N PRO A 184 7.69 7.29 -2.37
CA PRO A 184 8.37 8.57 -2.56
C PRO A 184 7.80 9.72 -1.72
N ASN A 185 6.50 9.71 -1.41
CA ASN A 185 5.87 10.75 -0.57
C ASN A 185 6.47 10.82 0.85
N PHE A 186 7.05 9.73 1.32
CA PHE A 186 7.66 9.61 2.64
C PHE A 186 9.19 9.69 2.55
N THR A 187 9.80 9.02 1.58
CA THR A 187 11.27 8.90 1.47
C THR A 187 11.93 10.15 0.91
N ARG A 188 11.18 11.06 0.30
CA ARG A 188 11.69 12.38 -0.14
C ARG A 188 12.28 13.22 1.01
N PHE A 189 11.91 12.94 2.25
CA PHE A 189 12.43 13.61 3.45
C PHE A 189 13.61 12.88 4.09
N ALA A 190 14.09 11.78 3.50
CA ALA A 190 15.18 11.01 4.07
C ALA A 190 16.53 11.74 3.91
N GLY A 191 17.36 11.69 4.95
CA GLY A 191 18.69 12.32 4.92
C GLY A 191 19.67 11.69 3.92
N SER A 192 19.42 10.45 3.45
CA SER A 192 20.21 9.82 2.38
C SER A 192 19.41 8.72 1.67
N ALA A 193 19.75 8.49 0.38
CA ALA A 193 19.14 7.42 -0.39
C ALA A 193 19.47 6.04 0.18
N LYS A 194 20.68 5.83 0.73
CA LYS A 194 21.05 4.57 1.37
C LYS A 194 20.18 4.28 2.58
N SER A 195 19.98 5.25 3.47
CA SER A 195 19.09 5.11 4.63
C SER A 195 17.66 4.85 4.20
N ALA A 196 17.13 5.59 3.21
CA ALA A 196 15.79 5.40 2.68
C ALA A 196 15.56 3.98 2.17
N VAL A 197 16.48 3.46 1.34
CA VAL A 197 16.39 2.10 0.79
C VAL A 197 16.48 1.05 1.90
N ILE A 198 17.49 1.12 2.75
CA ILE A 198 17.68 0.13 3.83
C ILE A 198 16.46 0.09 4.76
N THR A 199 15.99 1.26 5.22
CA THR A 199 14.83 1.33 6.10
C THR A 199 13.57 0.80 5.43
N THR A 200 13.38 1.09 4.14
CA THR A 200 12.21 0.61 3.38
C THR A 200 12.28 -0.90 3.18
N VAL A 201 13.42 -1.44 2.75
CA VAL A 201 13.60 -2.89 2.54
C VAL A 201 13.41 -3.65 3.85
N ILE A 202 14.01 -3.18 4.95
CA ILE A 202 13.82 -3.80 6.28
C ILE A 202 12.35 -3.75 6.70
N ALA A 203 11.68 -2.61 6.51
CA ALA A 203 10.27 -2.47 6.86
C ALA A 203 9.39 -3.47 6.12
N PHE A 204 9.60 -3.65 4.81
CA PHE A 204 8.81 -4.59 4.00
C PHE A 204 9.18 -6.04 4.22
N LEU A 205 10.46 -6.38 4.41
CA LEU A 205 10.86 -7.76 4.67
C LEU A 205 10.53 -8.22 6.09
N LEU A 206 10.84 -7.41 7.11
CA LEU A 206 10.61 -7.81 8.50
C LEU A 206 9.22 -7.42 9.00
N GLY A 207 8.84 -6.14 8.85
CA GLY A 207 7.58 -5.64 9.38
C GLY A 207 6.37 -6.34 8.75
N ASN A 208 6.34 -6.41 7.44
CA ASN A 208 5.23 -7.05 6.72
C ASN A 208 5.19 -8.56 6.95
N THR A 209 6.37 -9.23 6.94
CA THR A 209 6.45 -10.68 7.23
C THR A 209 5.93 -11.01 8.63
N LEU A 210 6.26 -10.19 9.63
CA LEU A 210 5.73 -10.38 10.99
C LEU A 210 4.19 -10.24 11.00
N MET A 211 3.65 -9.21 10.34
CA MET A 211 2.19 -9.01 10.27
C MET A 211 1.49 -10.19 9.60
N PHE A 212 2.00 -10.68 8.46
CA PHE A 212 1.46 -11.87 7.82
C PHE A 212 1.57 -13.11 8.72
N SER A 213 2.69 -13.28 9.43
CA SER A 213 2.90 -14.43 10.31
C SER A 213 1.93 -14.42 11.50
N PHE A 214 1.72 -13.26 12.13
CA PHE A 214 0.74 -13.14 13.22
C PHE A 214 -0.66 -13.55 12.75
N GLY A 215 -1.07 -13.07 11.58
CA GLY A 215 -2.35 -13.45 11.01
C GLY A 215 -2.42 -14.90 10.58
N ALA A 216 -1.39 -15.42 9.90
CA ALA A 216 -1.41 -16.77 9.34
C ALA A 216 -1.46 -17.85 10.41
N VAL A 217 -0.65 -17.71 11.45
CA VAL A 217 -0.65 -18.68 12.57
C VAL A 217 -2.01 -18.65 13.29
N GLY A 218 -2.54 -17.45 13.56
CA GLY A 218 -3.85 -17.31 14.17
C GLY A 218 -4.98 -17.82 13.29
N GLY A 219 -4.96 -17.51 12.00
CA GLY A 219 -5.96 -17.96 11.02
C GLY A 219 -5.95 -19.47 10.83
N ALA A 220 -4.78 -20.08 10.67
CA ALA A 220 -4.61 -21.52 10.57
C ALA A 220 -5.11 -22.25 11.84
N PHE A 221 -4.91 -21.66 13.03
CA PHE A 221 -5.36 -22.24 14.30
C PHE A 221 -6.86 -22.10 14.51
N THR A 222 -7.44 -20.91 14.23
CA THR A 222 -8.84 -20.61 14.55
C THR A 222 -9.82 -20.88 13.41
N GLY A 223 -9.33 -21.06 12.17
CA GLY A 223 -10.14 -21.15 10.97
C GLY A 223 -10.81 -19.82 10.58
N LYS A 224 -10.36 -18.67 11.15
CA LYS A 224 -10.89 -17.33 10.84
C LYS A 224 -9.98 -16.61 9.87
N ASP A 225 -10.56 -15.98 8.86
CA ASP A 225 -9.86 -15.33 7.75
C ASP A 225 -9.65 -13.81 7.93
N ASP A 226 -10.04 -13.26 9.07
CA ASP A 226 -9.80 -11.88 9.47
C ASP A 226 -9.21 -11.83 10.89
N ILE A 227 -8.23 -10.94 11.10
CA ILE A 227 -7.46 -10.88 12.35
C ILE A 227 -8.30 -10.51 13.57
N PHE A 228 -9.34 -9.70 13.40
CA PHE A 228 -10.22 -9.38 14.52
C PHE A 228 -10.95 -10.64 14.99
N TYR A 229 -11.48 -11.44 14.07
CA TYR A 229 -12.15 -12.70 14.41
C TYR A 229 -11.19 -13.76 14.95
N VAL A 230 -9.95 -13.79 14.45
CA VAL A 230 -8.89 -14.62 15.05
C VAL A 230 -8.70 -14.26 16.52
N MET A 231 -8.54 -12.99 16.83
CA MET A 231 -8.30 -12.53 18.20
C MET A 231 -9.54 -12.69 19.09
N ILE A 232 -10.74 -12.47 18.56
CA ILE A 232 -12.00 -12.74 19.28
C ILE A 232 -12.09 -14.23 19.64
N ALA A 233 -11.78 -15.13 18.70
CA ALA A 233 -11.79 -16.58 18.95
C ALA A 233 -10.75 -17.01 20.01
N GLN A 234 -9.68 -16.24 20.19
CA GLN A 234 -8.68 -16.43 21.23
C GLN A 234 -9.01 -15.75 22.57
N GLY A 235 -10.22 -15.14 22.71
CA GLY A 235 -10.60 -14.42 23.92
C GLY A 235 -9.99 -13.01 24.04
N LEU A 236 -9.39 -12.47 22.98
CA LEU A 236 -8.69 -11.19 22.95
C LEU A 236 -9.54 -10.05 22.35
N ALA A 237 -10.87 -10.12 22.47
CA ALA A 237 -11.78 -9.17 21.83
C ALA A 237 -11.49 -7.70 22.19
N ILE A 238 -11.36 -7.37 23.48
CA ILE A 238 -11.12 -5.99 23.95
C ILE A 238 -9.70 -5.52 23.57
N PRO A 239 -8.60 -6.26 23.82
CA PRO A 239 -7.28 -5.89 23.32
C PRO A 239 -7.24 -5.69 21.80
N ALA A 240 -7.93 -6.54 21.02
CA ALA A 240 -8.00 -6.42 19.58
C ALA A 240 -8.67 -5.11 19.15
N LEU A 241 -9.85 -4.78 19.70
CA LEU A 241 -10.54 -3.53 19.38
C LEU A 241 -9.68 -2.29 19.65
N ILE A 242 -8.98 -2.27 20.77
CA ILE A 242 -8.13 -1.13 21.14
C ILE A 242 -6.89 -1.04 20.26
N VAL A 243 -6.12 -2.13 20.18
CA VAL A 243 -4.79 -2.12 19.53
C VAL A 243 -4.91 -2.13 18.02
N LEU A 244 -5.73 -3.02 17.44
CA LEU A 244 -5.94 -3.07 15.98
C LEU A 244 -6.71 -1.83 15.52
N GLY A 245 -7.70 -1.37 16.29
CA GLY A 245 -8.45 -0.14 16.00
C GLY A 245 -7.54 1.09 15.95
N ALA A 246 -6.66 1.27 16.94
CA ALA A 246 -5.69 2.36 16.94
C ALA A 246 -4.72 2.27 15.74
N ASN A 247 -4.29 1.07 15.38
CA ASN A 247 -3.44 0.85 14.22
C ASN A 247 -4.16 1.17 12.90
N ILE A 248 -5.41 0.70 12.72
CA ILE A 248 -6.24 1.05 11.57
C ILE A 248 -6.43 2.57 11.48
N TRP A 249 -6.67 3.23 12.60
CA TRP A 249 -6.86 4.68 12.64
C TRP A 249 -5.66 5.41 12.05
N THR A 250 -4.44 5.03 12.46
CA THR A 250 -3.20 5.68 11.97
C THR A 250 -2.95 5.41 10.50
N THR A 251 -3.19 4.19 10.04
CA THR A 251 -3.03 3.84 8.63
C THR A 251 -4.08 4.49 7.74
N ASN A 252 -5.31 4.60 8.20
CA ASN A 252 -6.38 5.32 7.52
C ASN A 252 -6.08 6.82 7.35
N ASN A 253 -5.46 7.43 8.33
CA ASN A 253 -5.01 8.81 8.22
C ASN A 253 -3.94 8.98 7.13
N ASN A 254 -2.97 8.06 7.04
CA ASN A 254 -1.96 8.05 5.97
C ASN A 254 -2.60 7.85 4.58
N ALA A 255 -3.60 6.98 4.50
CA ALA A 255 -4.35 6.72 3.27
C ALA A 255 -5.07 7.98 2.79
N LEU A 256 -5.84 8.65 3.66
CA LEU A 256 -6.51 9.91 3.32
C LEU A 256 -5.53 11.06 3.03
N TYR A 257 -4.40 11.11 3.72
CA TYR A 257 -3.35 12.09 3.41
C TYR A 257 -2.85 11.92 1.96
N THR A 258 -2.53 10.70 1.55
CA THR A 258 -2.06 10.38 0.19
C THR A 258 -3.16 10.64 -0.84
N THR A 259 -4.40 10.26 -0.54
CA THR A 259 -5.58 10.56 -1.37
C THR A 259 -5.72 12.06 -1.61
N GLY A 260 -5.61 12.85 -0.55
CA GLY A 260 -5.70 14.31 -0.62
C GLY A 260 -4.62 14.94 -1.50
N LEU A 261 -3.39 14.40 -1.49
CA LEU A 261 -2.30 14.87 -2.35
C LEU A 261 -2.61 14.60 -3.83
N GLY A 262 -3.00 13.37 -4.18
CA GLY A 262 -3.30 13.00 -5.56
C GLY A 262 -4.49 13.78 -6.13
N PHE A 263 -5.58 13.93 -5.35
CA PHE A 263 -6.72 14.75 -5.78
C PHE A 263 -6.36 16.25 -5.90
N ALA A 264 -5.50 16.77 -5.01
CA ALA A 264 -5.01 18.14 -5.14
C ALA A 264 -4.16 18.36 -6.40
N ASN A 265 -3.36 17.34 -6.79
CA ASN A 265 -2.61 17.42 -8.05
C ASN A 265 -3.53 17.52 -9.28
N MET A 266 -4.63 16.77 -9.30
CA MET A 266 -5.57 16.79 -10.44
C MET A 266 -6.46 18.04 -10.47
N THR A 267 -7.04 18.39 -9.31
CA THR A 267 -8.07 19.44 -9.23
C THR A 267 -7.49 20.84 -9.04
N LYS A 268 -6.21 20.94 -8.66
CA LYS A 268 -5.54 22.18 -8.25
C LYS A 268 -6.23 22.90 -7.07
N ARG A 269 -6.99 22.14 -6.27
CA ARG A 269 -7.69 22.63 -5.09
C ARG A 269 -6.89 22.32 -3.82
N PRO A 270 -7.11 23.06 -2.74
CA PRO A 270 -6.50 22.77 -1.44
C PRO A 270 -6.79 21.33 -0.98
N LYS A 271 -5.80 20.66 -0.37
CA LYS A 271 -5.90 19.26 0.07
C LYS A 271 -7.02 19.02 1.08
N LYS A 272 -7.22 19.93 2.04
CA LYS A 272 -8.13 19.74 3.18
C LYS A 272 -9.57 19.37 2.78
N PRO A 273 -10.29 20.12 1.91
CA PRO A 273 -11.63 19.74 1.50
C PRO A 273 -11.65 18.41 0.73
N LEU A 274 -10.59 18.09 -0.01
CA LEU A 274 -10.49 16.84 -0.77
C LEU A 274 -10.34 15.62 0.14
N VAL A 275 -9.68 15.76 1.29
CA VAL A 275 -9.61 14.74 2.34
C VAL A 275 -11.00 14.45 2.90
N ILE A 276 -11.83 15.47 3.13
CA ILE A 276 -13.21 15.29 3.62
C ILE A 276 -14.04 14.52 2.59
N ILE A 277 -14.01 14.95 1.33
CA ILE A 277 -14.76 14.27 0.25
C ILE A 277 -14.32 12.80 0.14
N ALA A 278 -13.03 12.55 0.13
CA ALA A 278 -12.48 11.20 0.07
C ALA A 278 -12.89 10.35 1.28
N GLY A 279 -12.86 10.94 2.48
CA GLY A 279 -13.30 10.27 3.70
C GLY A 279 -14.79 9.88 3.67
N ILE A 280 -15.65 10.78 3.19
CA ILE A 280 -17.08 10.50 3.01
C ILE A 280 -17.28 9.34 2.00
N LEU A 281 -16.66 9.45 0.82
CA LEU A 281 -16.79 8.42 -0.22
C LEU A 281 -16.24 7.07 0.24
N GLY A 282 -15.06 7.04 0.87
CA GLY A 282 -14.48 5.82 1.41
C GLY A 282 -15.34 5.19 2.52
N THR A 283 -15.94 6.01 3.39
CA THR A 283 -16.87 5.54 4.45
C THR A 283 -18.11 4.91 3.84
N LEU A 284 -18.71 5.54 2.83
CA LEU A 284 -19.92 5.01 2.17
C LEU A 284 -19.66 3.71 1.41
N CYS A 285 -18.45 3.52 0.86
CA CYS A 285 -18.05 2.29 0.17
C CYS A 285 -17.48 1.22 1.11
N ALA A 286 -17.35 1.47 2.41
CA ALA A 286 -16.57 0.66 3.35
C ALA A 286 -17.02 -0.81 3.38
N LEU A 287 -18.31 -1.09 3.58
CA LEU A 287 -18.83 -2.46 3.68
C LEU A 287 -18.66 -3.20 2.35
N TRP A 288 -18.98 -2.56 1.23
CA TRP A 288 -18.81 -3.18 -0.09
C TRP A 288 -17.35 -3.54 -0.39
N LEU A 289 -16.40 -2.66 -0.04
CA LEU A 289 -14.96 -2.92 -0.21
C LEU A 289 -14.49 -4.08 0.66
N TYR A 290 -15.00 -4.21 1.86
CA TYR A 290 -14.67 -5.31 2.76
C TYR A 290 -15.21 -6.64 2.23
N ASP A 291 -16.46 -6.69 1.78
CA ASP A 291 -17.08 -7.89 1.19
C ASP A 291 -16.34 -8.35 -0.08
N ASN A 292 -15.76 -7.40 -0.83
CA ASN A 292 -15.00 -7.68 -2.06
C ASN A 292 -13.48 -7.59 -1.86
N PHE A 293 -12.98 -7.82 -0.64
CA PHE A 293 -11.58 -7.55 -0.27
C PHE A 293 -10.55 -8.28 -1.15
N VAL A 294 -10.75 -9.56 -1.46
CA VAL A 294 -9.82 -10.34 -2.33
C VAL A 294 -9.81 -9.79 -3.74
N GLY A 295 -10.98 -9.44 -4.29
CA GLY A 295 -11.09 -8.80 -5.60
C GLY A 295 -10.38 -7.44 -5.62
N TRP A 296 -10.51 -6.67 -4.53
CA TRP A 296 -9.78 -5.42 -4.34
C TRP A 296 -8.25 -5.62 -4.39
N LEU A 297 -7.72 -6.58 -3.64
CA LEU A 297 -6.29 -6.90 -3.65
C LEU A 297 -5.81 -7.33 -5.03
N SER A 298 -6.60 -8.12 -5.75
CA SER A 298 -6.28 -8.56 -7.12
C SER A 298 -6.21 -7.38 -8.09
N PHE A 299 -7.17 -6.44 -7.99
CA PHE A 299 -7.15 -5.19 -8.75
C PHE A 299 -5.88 -4.37 -8.48
N LEU A 300 -5.51 -4.19 -7.21
CA LEU A 300 -4.30 -3.47 -6.83
C LEU A 300 -3.04 -4.13 -7.39
N ASN A 301 -2.96 -5.45 -7.28
CA ASN A 301 -1.81 -6.25 -7.72
C ASN A 301 -1.57 -6.16 -9.24
N ALA A 302 -2.62 -6.03 -10.04
CA ALA A 302 -2.50 -5.87 -11.49
C ALA A 302 -2.25 -4.43 -11.94
N THR A 303 -2.83 -3.43 -11.26
CA THR A 303 -2.97 -2.07 -11.79
C THR A 303 -1.87 -1.11 -11.30
N LEU A 304 -1.36 -1.26 -10.08
CA LEU A 304 -0.44 -0.30 -9.50
C LEU A 304 1.04 -0.51 -9.81
N PRO A 305 1.56 -1.75 -9.95
CA PRO A 305 2.97 -1.97 -10.27
C PRO A 305 3.45 -1.20 -11.52
N PRO A 306 2.66 -1.09 -12.62
CA PRO A 306 3.01 -0.30 -13.79
C PRO A 306 3.37 1.16 -13.49
N ILE A 307 2.65 1.80 -12.57
CA ILE A 307 2.89 3.22 -12.23
C ILE A 307 4.28 3.39 -11.64
N GLY A 308 4.58 2.68 -10.55
CA GLY A 308 5.89 2.76 -9.90
C GLY A 308 7.03 2.33 -10.84
N THR A 309 6.76 1.35 -11.70
CA THR A 309 7.73 0.89 -12.72
C THR A 309 8.10 2.01 -13.68
N VAL A 310 7.13 2.77 -14.20
CA VAL A 310 7.40 3.93 -15.08
C VAL A 310 8.19 5.00 -14.34
N LEU A 311 7.83 5.33 -13.09
CA LEU A 311 8.55 6.33 -12.29
C LEU A 311 10.03 5.95 -12.11
N VAL A 312 10.29 4.70 -11.77
CA VAL A 312 11.67 4.19 -11.62
C VAL A 312 12.40 4.16 -12.95
N ALA A 313 11.78 3.60 -14.00
CA ALA A 313 12.39 3.48 -15.33
C ALA A 313 12.71 4.86 -15.93
N ASP A 314 11.81 5.83 -15.78
CA ASP A 314 12.02 7.18 -16.28
C ASP A 314 13.16 7.89 -15.55
N TYR A 315 13.23 7.75 -14.22
CA TYR A 315 14.33 8.29 -13.44
C TYR A 315 15.70 7.78 -13.94
N PHE A 316 15.86 6.46 -14.08
CA PHE A 316 17.13 5.89 -14.53
C PHE A 316 17.44 6.25 -15.97
N ALA A 317 16.44 6.33 -16.85
CA ALA A 317 16.62 6.71 -18.24
C ALA A 317 16.93 8.20 -18.45
N ASN A 318 16.50 9.07 -17.53
CA ASN A 318 16.66 10.52 -17.59
C ASN A 318 17.45 11.08 -16.39
N ARG A 319 18.33 10.27 -15.78
CA ARG A 319 19.02 10.60 -14.52
C ARG A 319 19.68 11.98 -14.51
N ARG A 320 20.31 12.39 -15.62
CA ARG A 320 20.94 13.71 -15.74
C ARG A 320 19.95 14.86 -15.61
N ALA A 321 18.76 14.71 -16.21
CA ALA A 321 17.70 15.73 -16.12
C ALA A 321 17.19 15.88 -14.68
N TYR A 322 16.99 14.77 -13.98
CA TYR A 322 16.59 14.82 -12.56
C TYR A 322 17.68 15.43 -11.68
N GLN A 323 18.96 15.12 -11.93
CA GLN A 323 20.07 15.72 -11.19
C GLN A 323 20.16 17.24 -11.41
N ALA A 324 19.95 17.71 -12.64
CA ALA A 324 19.95 19.14 -12.94
C ALA A 324 18.83 19.90 -12.21
N ILE A 325 17.66 19.25 -12.01
CA ILE A 325 16.54 19.84 -11.26
C ILE A 325 16.90 19.91 -9.78
N VAL A 326 17.43 18.83 -9.20
CA VAL A 326 17.86 18.81 -7.80
C VAL A 326 18.89 19.89 -7.53
N GLU A 327 19.92 20.01 -8.39
CA GLU A 327 20.93 21.06 -8.30
C GLU A 327 20.34 22.47 -8.41
N ALA A 328 19.36 22.67 -9.30
CA ALA A 328 18.69 23.96 -9.43
C ALA A 328 17.88 24.35 -8.19
N VAL A 329 17.29 23.37 -7.48
CA VAL A 329 16.62 23.59 -6.19
C VAL A 329 17.65 23.89 -5.10
N GLU A 330 18.70 23.09 -4.97
CA GLU A 330 19.75 23.27 -3.95
C GLU A 330 20.46 24.62 -4.09
N THR A 331 20.65 25.10 -5.32
CA THR A 331 21.27 26.41 -5.61
C THR A 331 20.29 27.58 -5.56
N GLY A 332 19.00 27.35 -5.22
CA GLY A 332 17.97 28.36 -5.14
C GLY A 332 17.56 28.98 -6.49
N ARG A 333 17.98 28.39 -7.63
CA ARG A 333 17.57 28.85 -8.97
C ARG A 333 16.09 28.59 -9.24
N ILE A 334 15.52 27.55 -8.63
CA ILE A 334 14.08 27.26 -8.65
C ILE A 334 13.61 26.91 -7.25
N SER A 335 12.36 27.25 -6.93
CA SER A 335 11.76 26.81 -5.68
C SER A 335 11.43 25.31 -5.75
N ALA A 336 11.54 24.63 -4.62
CA ALA A 336 11.08 23.23 -4.51
C ALA A 336 9.59 23.09 -4.93
N ALA A 337 8.77 24.12 -4.70
CA ALA A 337 7.38 24.17 -5.16
C ALA A 337 7.24 24.29 -6.70
N ASP A 338 8.24 24.85 -7.38
CA ASP A 338 8.23 25.11 -8.83
C ASP A 338 8.85 23.95 -9.65
N THR A 339 9.44 22.95 -9.00
CA THR A 339 9.99 21.77 -9.70
C THR A 339 8.98 21.11 -10.62
N SER A 340 7.71 21.19 -10.25
CA SER A 340 6.60 20.67 -11.05
C SER A 340 6.33 21.45 -12.35
N ASN A 341 6.73 22.72 -12.42
CA ASN A 341 6.47 23.60 -13.58
C ASN A 341 7.63 23.60 -14.57
N THR A 342 8.85 23.44 -14.11
CA THR A 342 10.08 23.57 -14.92
C THR A 342 10.33 22.38 -15.85
N SER A 343 9.80 21.20 -15.55
CA SER A 343 10.11 19.96 -16.27
C SER A 343 9.01 19.41 -17.15
N ALA A 344 7.78 19.86 -17.00
CA ALA A 344 6.66 19.38 -17.80
C ALA A 344 6.49 20.19 -19.09
N THR A 345 7.49 20.18 -19.97
CA THR A 345 7.37 20.75 -21.33
C THR A 345 6.36 20.00 -22.19
N ARG A 346 5.98 18.76 -21.79
CA ARG A 346 5.02 17.92 -22.51
C ARG A 346 3.67 17.90 -21.80
N ALA A 347 2.59 18.05 -22.58
CA ALA A 347 1.23 17.89 -22.06
C ALA A 347 1.00 16.45 -21.57
N VAL A 348 1.32 15.46 -22.40
CA VAL A 348 1.20 14.02 -22.10
C VAL A 348 2.42 13.29 -22.66
N ALA A 349 3.03 12.44 -21.85
CA ALA A 349 4.06 11.50 -22.28
C ALA A 349 3.39 10.16 -22.63
N TRP A 350 2.91 10.03 -23.85
CA TRP A 350 2.19 8.85 -24.34
C TRP A 350 2.88 7.51 -24.09
N PRO A 351 4.23 7.38 -24.27
CA PRO A 351 4.92 6.14 -23.94
C PRO A 351 4.70 5.67 -22.49
N ALA A 352 4.65 6.60 -21.54
CA ALA A 352 4.40 6.29 -20.13
C ALA A 352 2.95 5.85 -19.89
N VAL A 353 1.98 6.57 -20.46
CA VAL A 353 0.54 6.25 -20.31
C VAL A 353 0.22 4.90 -20.95
N ILE A 354 0.69 4.66 -22.18
CA ILE A 354 0.48 3.39 -22.90
C ILE A 354 1.15 2.24 -22.15
N ALA A 355 2.35 2.45 -21.60
CA ALA A 355 3.05 1.43 -20.85
C ALA A 355 2.28 1.02 -19.57
N VAL A 356 1.69 1.98 -18.85
CA VAL A 356 0.85 1.68 -17.68
C VAL A 356 -0.39 0.90 -18.09
N ALA A 357 -1.09 1.32 -19.15
CA ALA A 357 -2.29 0.65 -19.62
C ALA A 357 -1.98 -0.81 -20.10
N ALA A 358 -0.91 -0.98 -20.88
CA ALA A 358 -0.47 -2.29 -21.36
C ALA A 358 -0.03 -3.21 -20.20
N GLY A 359 0.75 -2.68 -19.26
CA GLY A 359 1.18 -3.43 -18.08
C GLY A 359 0.01 -3.87 -17.20
N ALA A 360 -0.94 -2.97 -16.92
CA ALA A 360 -2.15 -3.29 -16.17
C ALA A 360 -3.00 -4.35 -16.87
N LEU A 361 -3.18 -4.23 -18.20
CA LEU A 361 -3.91 -5.21 -19.00
C LEU A 361 -3.24 -6.59 -18.94
N VAL A 362 -1.91 -6.66 -19.11
CA VAL A 362 -1.15 -7.90 -19.01
C VAL A 362 -1.24 -8.53 -17.62
N GLY A 363 -1.11 -7.70 -16.56
CA GLY A 363 -1.26 -8.17 -15.18
C GLY A 363 -2.66 -8.69 -14.88
N TRP A 364 -3.68 -8.17 -15.55
CA TRP A 364 -5.07 -8.56 -15.36
C TRP A 364 -5.46 -9.80 -16.20
N THR A 365 -4.95 -9.92 -17.43
CA THR A 365 -5.40 -10.92 -18.39
C THR A 365 -4.55 -12.18 -18.46
N ILE A 366 -3.27 -12.10 -18.09
CA ILE A 366 -2.37 -13.26 -18.15
C ILE A 366 -2.46 -14.05 -16.84
N PRO A 367 -3.07 -15.25 -16.85
CA PRO A 367 -3.31 -16.03 -15.63
C PRO A 367 -2.07 -16.80 -15.17
N VAL A 368 -0.97 -16.79 -15.94
CA VAL A 368 0.25 -17.54 -15.66
C VAL A 368 1.27 -16.64 -14.95
N GLY A 369 1.91 -17.17 -13.91
CA GLY A 369 2.94 -16.45 -13.15
C GLY A 369 2.36 -15.54 -12.07
N ILE A 370 3.04 -14.41 -11.82
CA ILE A 370 2.67 -13.43 -10.80
C ILE A 370 2.20 -12.16 -11.52
N ALA A 371 0.94 -11.79 -11.32
CA ALA A 371 0.30 -10.67 -12.01
C ALA A 371 1.12 -9.37 -11.94
N SER A 372 1.65 -9.02 -10.76
CA SER A 372 2.50 -7.83 -10.59
C SER A 372 3.80 -7.89 -11.37
N LEU A 373 4.47 -9.05 -11.44
CA LEU A 373 5.69 -9.20 -12.23
C LEU A 373 5.38 -9.14 -13.73
N ASN A 374 4.31 -9.79 -14.17
CA ASN A 374 3.84 -9.70 -15.56
C ASN A 374 3.57 -8.25 -15.95
N ALA A 375 2.89 -7.52 -15.08
CA ALA A 375 2.60 -6.10 -15.25
C ALA A 375 3.88 -5.25 -15.32
N ILE A 376 4.85 -5.47 -14.42
CA ILE A 376 6.14 -4.78 -14.40
C ILE A 376 6.92 -5.02 -15.70
N VAL A 377 7.07 -6.29 -16.12
CA VAL A 377 7.83 -6.65 -17.30
C VAL A 377 7.20 -6.06 -18.57
N ALA A 378 5.87 -6.19 -18.73
CA ALA A 378 5.16 -5.60 -19.86
C ALA A 378 5.29 -4.08 -19.89
N THR A 379 5.20 -3.42 -18.71
CA THR A 379 5.37 -1.97 -18.59
C THR A 379 6.77 -1.55 -19.04
N LEU A 380 7.83 -2.22 -18.58
CA LEU A 380 9.21 -1.90 -18.98
C LEU A 380 9.39 -2.05 -20.48
N ALA A 381 8.93 -3.17 -21.07
CA ALA A 381 9.04 -3.44 -22.48
C ALA A 381 8.35 -2.35 -23.33
N VAL A 382 7.10 -2.03 -23.01
CA VAL A 382 6.32 -1.00 -23.73
C VAL A 382 6.88 0.40 -23.52
N PHE A 383 7.32 0.72 -22.32
CA PHE A 383 7.89 2.04 -22.00
C PHE A 383 9.17 2.32 -22.80
N PHE A 384 10.12 1.38 -22.80
CA PHE A 384 11.37 1.55 -23.54
C PHE A 384 11.19 1.48 -25.05
N ALA A 385 10.31 0.61 -25.55
CA ALA A 385 9.95 0.58 -26.98
C ALA A 385 9.35 1.91 -27.43
N GLY A 386 8.37 2.44 -26.70
CA GLY A 386 7.74 3.73 -27.00
C GLY A 386 8.71 4.90 -26.96
N ARG A 387 9.66 4.91 -26.02
CA ARG A 387 10.73 5.92 -25.99
C ARG A 387 11.65 5.83 -27.20
N GLY A 388 12.00 4.63 -27.64
CA GLY A 388 12.81 4.41 -28.84
C GLY A 388 12.14 4.94 -30.11
N VAL A 389 10.83 4.77 -30.24
CA VAL A 389 10.05 5.34 -31.35
C VAL A 389 10.09 6.87 -31.33
N VAL A 390 9.79 7.47 -30.17
CA VAL A 390 9.79 8.95 -30.04
C VAL A 390 11.18 9.55 -30.27
N ALA A 391 12.25 8.85 -29.91
CA ALA A 391 13.61 9.30 -30.17
C ALA A 391 13.98 9.29 -31.66
N LYS A 392 13.41 8.38 -32.46
CA LYS A 392 13.62 8.32 -33.92
C LYS A 392 12.78 9.31 -34.70
N MET A 393 11.71 9.85 -34.09
CA MET A 393 10.82 10.84 -34.73
C MET A 393 11.27 12.30 -34.49
N LYS A 394 12.30 12.53 -33.69
CA LYS A 394 12.97 13.80 -33.46
C LYS A 394 14.27 13.91 -34.24
#